data_dd03d3d6a23b9e83b76e506de8efe16a
#
_entry.id   dd03d3d6a23b9e83b76e506de8efe16a
#
_cell.length_a   1.000
_cell.length_b   1.000
_cell.length_c   1.000
_cell.angle_alpha   90.00
_cell.angle_beta   90.00
_cell.angle_gamma   90.00
#
_symmetry.space_group_name_H-M   'P 1'
#
loop_
_entity.id
_entity.type
_entity.pdbx_description
1 polymer ?
#
loop_
_entity_poly.entity_id
_entity_poly.type
_entity_poly.pdbx_seq_one_letter_code
_entity_poly.pdbx_strand_id
1 'polypeptide(L)'
;MIDPLIKIRKNDDQPADNWYDDPWDKPDALHRSDQLEIDSLPNDFRNLSRPFQIVAVAVAAVTLLMGAIGWWYVHQVNPSGKDDPQSFTVVEGDTISSVSKRLADDGFVSSASVFSWYVSRKGGVELIPGYYTIAPKDHMGNIMAVLKTPPAATYQKVTFPEGYTIAQMGTRLAEKTLRLNADQFVAMANDLSVESPYRPEGQTSLEGLLFPDTYQISGDQNEQQVVQQLAKQMVRVASQEGIDDSQAKVGLSPYKVLIIASMIEREAKVDADRAKIARVIYNRLEIKMLLQIDATLLYNAPADADFATLKATDTPYNTYINKGLPPTPIANPGRASIIA
;
A
#
# COMPACT_ATOMS: atom_id res chain seq x y z
N MET A 1 1.34 28.59 56.77
CA MET A 1 1.61 30.01 57.08
C MET A 1 0.93 30.85 56.06
N ILE A 2 -0.15 31.44 56.52
CA ILE A 2 -0.78 32.74 56.21
C ILE A 2 -1.66 32.79 54.96
N ASP A 3 -2.93 32.63 55.26
CA ASP A 3 -4.10 33.31 54.66
C ASP A 3 -3.97 34.84 54.83
N PRO A 4 -4.60 35.74 54.01
CA PRO A 4 -5.94 36.09 54.37
C PRO A 4 -6.90 36.47 53.20
N LEU A 5 -8.13 36.00 53.26
CA LEU A 5 -9.41 36.72 53.27
C LEU A 5 -9.44 38.07 52.57
N ILE A 6 -10.16 38.19 51.47
CA ILE A 6 -10.82 39.40 51.00
C ILE A 6 -12.34 39.20 51.10
N LYS A 7 -12.93 39.93 52.05
CA LYS A 7 -14.38 40.10 52.23
C LYS A 7 -14.97 40.79 51.03
N ILE A 8 -15.94 40.16 50.37
CA ILE A 8 -16.84 40.83 49.43
C ILE A 8 -18.03 41.37 50.21
N ARG A 9 -18.15 42.67 50.17
CA ARG A 9 -19.28 43.43 50.71
C ARG A 9 -20.47 43.28 49.79
N LYS A 10 -21.56 42.70 50.27
CA LYS A 10 -22.88 42.79 49.65
C LYS A 10 -23.32 44.24 49.60
N ASN A 11 -23.68 44.70 48.46
CA ASN A 11 -24.47 45.92 48.28
C ASN A 11 -25.76 45.46 47.59
N ASP A 12 -26.81 45.29 48.40
CA ASP A 12 -28.16 45.07 47.90
C ASP A 12 -28.66 46.49 47.47
N ASP A 13 -29.51 46.50 46.46
CA ASP A 13 -30.24 47.66 45.88
C ASP A 13 -29.66 48.24 44.58
N GLN A 14 -29.79 47.44 43.49
CA GLN A 14 -30.15 48.01 42.19
C GLN A 14 -31.00 47.04 41.40
N PRO A 15 -32.02 47.46 40.66
CA PRO A 15 -32.92 46.64 39.92
C PRO A 15 -32.18 45.99 38.72
N ALA A 16 -32.44 44.71 38.48
CA ALA A 16 -31.92 43.93 37.37
C ALA A 16 -32.28 44.61 36.04
N ASP A 17 -31.27 45.18 35.39
CA ASP A 17 -31.35 45.53 33.98
C ASP A 17 -31.37 44.21 33.19
N ASN A 18 -32.49 43.99 32.55
CA ASN A 18 -32.82 42.84 31.76
C ASN A 18 -31.96 42.87 30.48
N TRP A 19 -30.84 42.15 30.47
CA TRP A 19 -29.89 42.03 29.35
C TRP A 19 -30.32 41.00 28.31
N TYR A 20 -31.59 40.55 28.32
CA TYR A 20 -32.17 39.65 27.31
C TYR A 20 -33.31 40.34 26.53
N ASP A 21 -33.04 41.52 25.95
CA ASP A 21 -33.81 41.94 24.78
C ASP A 21 -33.15 41.29 23.56
N ASP A 22 -33.57 40.03 23.29
CA ASP A 22 -33.29 39.37 22.04
C ASP A 22 -33.92 40.19 20.91
N PRO A 23 -33.14 40.72 19.95
CA PRO A 23 -33.67 41.49 18.83
C PRO A 23 -34.64 40.68 17.95
N TRP A 24 -34.72 39.38 18.16
CA TRP A 24 -35.54 38.45 17.39
C TRP A 24 -36.88 38.11 18.06
N ASP A 25 -37.15 38.55 19.29
CA ASP A 25 -38.37 38.23 20.04
C ASP A 25 -39.47 39.32 19.90
N LYS A 26 -39.43 40.12 18.83
CA LYS A 26 -40.53 41.03 18.47
C LYS A 26 -41.40 40.30 17.44
N PRO A 27 -42.66 39.95 17.79
CA PRO A 27 -43.55 39.26 16.87
C PRO A 27 -43.85 39.97 15.56
N ASP A 28 -43.53 41.30 15.49
CA ASP A 28 -43.80 42.12 14.32
C ASP A 28 -42.66 42.19 13.31
N ALA A 29 -41.49 41.56 13.60
CA ALA A 29 -40.37 41.52 12.67
C ALA A 29 -40.49 40.42 11.60
N LEU A 30 -41.35 39.43 11.81
CA LEU A 30 -41.54 38.27 10.89
C LEU A 30 -42.64 38.47 9.85
N HIS A 31 -43.33 39.60 9.85
CA HIS A 31 -44.37 39.90 8.84
C HIS A 31 -44.06 41.09 7.93
N ARG A 32 -42.80 41.59 7.95
CA ARG A 32 -42.34 42.27 6.76
C ARG A 32 -41.86 41.20 5.81
N SER A 33 -42.77 40.69 4.99
CA SER A 33 -42.40 40.17 3.68
C SER A 33 -41.60 41.32 3.03
N ASP A 34 -40.27 41.21 3.07
CA ASP A 34 -39.43 41.81 2.07
C ASP A 34 -39.85 41.12 0.77
N GLN A 35 -40.98 41.52 0.22
CA GLN A 35 -41.13 41.54 -1.19
C GLN A 35 -39.93 42.37 -1.63
N LEU A 36 -38.88 41.68 -2.04
CA LEU A 36 -37.85 42.27 -2.87
C LEU A 36 -38.65 43.03 -3.91
N GLU A 37 -38.68 44.36 -3.75
CA GLU A 37 -39.24 45.29 -4.71
C GLU A 37 -38.42 45.11 -5.98
N ILE A 38 -38.78 44.09 -6.78
CA ILE A 38 -38.27 43.89 -8.13
C ILE A 38 -38.65 45.10 -9.03
N ASP A 39 -39.50 45.97 -8.50
CA ASP A 39 -39.89 47.21 -9.14
C ASP A 39 -38.90 48.39 -8.96
N SER A 40 -37.83 48.24 -8.20
CA SER A 40 -36.81 49.28 -8.09
C SER A 40 -35.50 49.04 -8.86
N LEU A 41 -35.53 48.18 -9.86
CA LEU A 41 -34.50 48.30 -10.90
C LEU A 41 -34.62 49.74 -11.49
N PRO A 42 -33.50 50.52 -11.46
CA PRO A 42 -33.54 51.90 -11.96
C PRO A 42 -34.19 51.92 -13.34
N ASN A 43 -35.23 52.76 -13.50
CA ASN A 43 -35.94 52.95 -14.78
C ASN A 43 -35.01 53.34 -15.93
N ASP A 44 -33.75 53.60 -15.65
CA ASP A 44 -32.69 53.91 -16.63
C ASP A 44 -32.43 52.76 -17.63
N PHE A 45 -32.68 51.50 -17.26
CA PHE A 45 -32.59 50.38 -18.24
C PHE A 45 -33.71 50.41 -19.29
N ARG A 46 -34.83 50.96 -19.00
CA ARG A 46 -35.95 51.09 -19.96
C ARG A 46 -35.75 52.19 -21.03
N ASN A 47 -34.89 53.17 -20.74
CA ASN A 47 -34.63 54.34 -21.60
C ASN A 47 -33.37 54.21 -22.46
N LEU A 48 -32.62 53.12 -22.28
CA LEU A 48 -31.50 52.82 -23.17
C LEU A 48 -32.01 52.52 -24.59
N SER A 49 -31.43 53.20 -25.59
CA SER A 49 -31.75 52.93 -26.98
C SER A 49 -31.57 51.40 -27.29
N ARG A 50 -32.45 50.81 -28.11
CA ARG A 50 -32.44 49.38 -28.43
C ARG A 50 -31.03 48.77 -28.66
N PRO A 51 -30.08 49.44 -29.39
CA PRO A 51 -28.74 48.91 -29.58
C PRO A 51 -27.96 48.78 -28.26
N PHE A 52 -28.14 49.68 -27.27
CA PHE A 52 -27.48 49.57 -25.96
C PHE A 52 -28.02 48.40 -25.10
N GLN A 53 -29.31 48.13 -25.20
CA GLN A 53 -29.92 46.95 -24.52
C GLN A 53 -29.36 45.64 -25.10
N ILE A 54 -29.21 45.57 -26.41
CA ILE A 54 -28.62 44.41 -27.09
C ILE A 54 -27.16 44.19 -26.64
N VAL A 55 -26.36 45.27 -26.56
CA VAL A 55 -24.97 45.21 -26.11
C VAL A 55 -24.88 44.76 -24.65
N ALA A 56 -25.72 45.32 -23.76
CA ALA A 56 -25.76 44.96 -22.37
C ALA A 56 -26.11 43.47 -22.15
N VAL A 57 -27.11 42.96 -22.86
CA VAL A 57 -27.49 41.53 -22.85
C VAL A 57 -26.37 40.67 -23.40
N ALA A 58 -25.71 41.06 -24.47
CA ALA A 58 -24.61 40.34 -25.07
C ALA A 58 -23.41 40.25 -24.09
N VAL A 59 -23.05 41.35 -23.43
CA VAL A 59 -21.98 41.40 -22.40
C VAL A 59 -22.33 40.49 -21.19
N ALA A 60 -23.58 40.56 -20.72
CA ALA A 60 -24.05 39.69 -19.64
C ALA A 60 -23.99 38.21 -20.03
N ALA A 61 -24.44 37.87 -21.26
CA ALA A 61 -24.38 36.51 -21.77
C ALA A 61 -22.95 35.99 -21.92
N VAL A 62 -22.02 36.80 -22.42
CA VAL A 62 -20.59 36.46 -22.53
C VAL A 62 -19.97 36.26 -21.14
N THR A 63 -20.30 37.12 -20.18
CA THR A 63 -19.79 37.01 -18.78
C THR A 63 -20.28 35.74 -18.13
N LEU A 64 -21.57 35.41 -18.27
CA LEU A 64 -22.15 34.17 -17.78
C LEU A 64 -21.51 32.93 -18.43
N LEU A 65 -21.32 32.98 -19.74
CA LEU A 65 -20.67 31.89 -20.49
C LEU A 65 -19.22 31.71 -20.02
N MET A 66 -18.46 32.78 -19.87
CA MET A 66 -17.08 32.70 -19.33
C MET A 66 -17.05 32.18 -17.92
N GLY A 67 -17.99 32.58 -17.06
CA GLY A 67 -18.15 32.05 -15.71
C GLY A 67 -18.45 30.55 -15.69
N ALA A 68 -19.36 30.11 -16.56
CA ALA A 68 -19.73 28.70 -16.72
C ALA A 68 -18.54 27.86 -17.23
N ILE A 69 -17.81 28.35 -18.23
CA ILE A 69 -16.59 27.71 -18.74
C ILE A 69 -15.51 27.65 -17.66
N GLY A 70 -15.31 28.73 -16.91
CA GLY A 70 -14.35 28.78 -15.80
C GLY A 70 -14.70 27.78 -14.71
N TRP A 71 -15.97 27.74 -14.30
CA TRP A 71 -16.47 26.78 -13.31
C TRP A 71 -16.31 25.34 -13.81
N TRP A 72 -16.71 25.04 -15.06
CA TRP A 72 -16.53 23.75 -15.68
C TRP A 72 -15.05 23.33 -15.70
N TYR A 73 -14.14 24.24 -16.10
CA TYR A 73 -12.71 23.98 -16.13
C TYR A 73 -12.14 23.67 -14.74
N VAL A 74 -12.50 24.46 -13.73
CA VAL A 74 -12.07 24.19 -12.35
C VAL A 74 -12.51 22.81 -11.89
N HIS A 75 -13.75 22.42 -12.22
CA HIS A 75 -14.28 21.09 -11.88
C HIS A 75 -13.55 19.95 -12.61
N GLN A 76 -13.04 20.19 -13.83
CA GLN A 76 -12.22 19.21 -14.54
C GLN A 76 -10.83 19.07 -13.95
N VAL A 77 -10.20 20.17 -13.53
CA VAL A 77 -8.83 20.20 -12.99
C VAL A 77 -8.77 19.68 -11.55
N ASN A 78 -9.82 19.95 -10.78
CA ASN A 78 -9.92 19.58 -9.36
C ASN A 78 -11.28 18.93 -9.08
N PRO A 79 -11.53 17.72 -9.54
CA PRO A 79 -12.77 17.02 -9.24
C PRO A 79 -12.90 16.77 -7.74
N SER A 80 -14.14 16.76 -7.24
CA SER A 80 -14.41 16.43 -5.84
C SER A 80 -14.40 14.91 -5.65
N GLY A 81 -13.67 14.44 -4.63
CA GLY A 81 -13.65 13.03 -4.26
C GLY A 81 -12.45 12.27 -4.82
N LYS A 82 -11.32 12.41 -4.13
CA LYS A 82 -10.12 11.60 -4.40
C LYS A 82 -10.37 10.17 -3.97
N ASP A 83 -10.17 9.22 -4.89
CA ASP A 83 -10.27 7.79 -4.64
C ASP A 83 -8.92 7.22 -4.14
N ASP A 84 -8.92 5.95 -3.70
CA ASP A 84 -7.71 5.25 -3.30
C ASP A 84 -6.69 5.14 -4.44
N PRO A 85 -5.39 5.27 -4.16
CA PRO A 85 -4.36 5.16 -5.17
C PRO A 85 -4.39 3.82 -5.92
N GLN A 86 -4.22 3.86 -7.24
CA GLN A 86 -4.19 2.70 -8.13
C GLN A 86 -2.93 2.72 -8.98
N SER A 87 -2.55 1.57 -9.52
CA SER A 87 -1.40 1.44 -10.42
C SER A 87 -1.79 1.88 -11.83
N PHE A 88 -0.94 2.74 -12.42
CA PHE A 88 -1.04 3.16 -13.82
C PHE A 88 0.29 2.90 -14.53
N THR A 89 0.24 2.31 -15.73
CA THR A 89 1.44 1.93 -16.48
C THR A 89 1.69 2.90 -17.62
N VAL A 90 2.90 3.42 -17.73
CA VAL A 90 3.41 4.12 -18.92
C VAL A 90 4.30 3.15 -19.68
N VAL A 91 4.03 2.91 -20.95
CA VAL A 91 4.80 1.99 -21.81
C VAL A 91 5.77 2.76 -22.70
N GLU A 92 6.80 2.08 -23.20
CA GLU A 92 7.75 2.67 -24.13
C GLU A 92 7.04 3.16 -25.41
N GLY A 93 7.35 4.37 -25.84
CA GLY A 93 6.71 5.02 -26.98
C GLY A 93 5.41 5.78 -26.68
N ASP A 94 4.98 5.80 -25.40
CA ASP A 94 3.81 6.60 -25.02
C ASP A 94 4.02 8.09 -25.24
N THR A 95 2.97 8.74 -25.63
CA THR A 95 2.86 10.21 -25.77
C THR A 95 1.95 10.77 -24.69
N ILE A 96 2.03 12.08 -24.43
CA ILE A 96 1.09 12.75 -23.51
C ILE A 96 -0.36 12.51 -23.95
N SER A 97 -0.63 12.47 -25.24
CA SER A 97 -1.96 12.20 -25.77
C SER A 97 -2.45 10.79 -25.47
N SER A 98 -1.60 9.76 -25.67
CA SER A 98 -1.97 8.35 -25.37
C SER A 98 -2.17 8.14 -23.89
N VAL A 99 -1.27 8.69 -23.04
CA VAL A 99 -1.38 8.61 -21.57
C VAL A 99 -2.62 9.35 -21.08
N SER A 100 -2.89 10.57 -21.59
CA SER A 100 -4.10 11.33 -21.21
C SER A 100 -5.38 10.58 -21.53
N LYS A 101 -5.41 9.89 -22.69
CA LYS A 101 -6.57 9.08 -23.08
C LYS A 101 -6.77 7.91 -22.11
N ARG A 102 -5.73 7.13 -21.81
CA ARG A 102 -5.83 6.01 -20.85
C ARG A 102 -6.19 6.49 -19.45
N LEU A 103 -5.60 7.61 -18.98
CA LEU A 103 -5.98 8.20 -17.69
C LEU A 103 -7.47 8.56 -17.62
N ALA A 104 -8.06 8.99 -18.74
CA ALA A 104 -9.50 9.27 -18.79
C ALA A 104 -10.34 8.00 -18.92
N ASP A 105 -9.93 7.05 -19.76
CA ASP A 105 -10.60 5.76 -19.96
C ASP A 105 -10.64 4.95 -18.66
N ASP A 106 -9.56 4.99 -17.86
CA ASP A 106 -9.41 4.31 -16.56
C ASP A 106 -9.97 5.13 -15.38
N GLY A 107 -10.53 6.32 -15.64
CA GLY A 107 -11.20 7.14 -14.61
C GLY A 107 -10.29 7.94 -13.68
N PHE A 108 -9.00 8.05 -13.97
CA PHE A 108 -8.07 8.88 -13.20
C PHE A 108 -8.31 10.36 -13.37
N VAL A 109 -8.69 10.78 -14.59
CA VAL A 109 -9.06 12.16 -14.92
C VAL A 109 -10.40 12.20 -15.63
N SER A 110 -11.13 13.31 -15.49
CA SER A 110 -12.46 13.43 -16.11
C SER A 110 -12.40 13.67 -17.62
N SER A 111 -11.30 14.21 -18.16
CA SER A 111 -11.16 14.54 -19.59
C SER A 111 -9.72 14.46 -20.06
N ALA A 112 -9.46 13.62 -21.05
CA ALA A 112 -8.16 13.48 -21.70
C ALA A 112 -7.65 14.79 -22.33
N SER A 113 -8.55 15.51 -23.02
CA SER A 113 -8.21 16.77 -23.71
C SER A 113 -7.83 17.86 -22.73
N VAL A 114 -8.57 17.97 -21.61
CA VAL A 114 -8.29 18.97 -20.56
C VAL A 114 -6.97 18.64 -19.88
N PHE A 115 -6.71 17.38 -19.59
CA PHE A 115 -5.44 16.97 -18.96
C PHE A 115 -4.24 17.21 -19.90
N SER A 116 -4.34 16.80 -21.16
CA SER A 116 -3.28 17.05 -22.15
C SER A 116 -3.00 18.55 -22.34
N TRP A 117 -4.05 19.38 -22.41
CA TRP A 117 -3.92 20.82 -22.46
C TRP A 117 -3.29 21.41 -21.19
N TYR A 118 -3.73 20.91 -20.00
CA TYR A 118 -3.18 21.32 -18.71
C TYR A 118 -1.67 21.04 -18.64
N VAL A 119 -1.25 19.82 -18.99
CA VAL A 119 0.16 19.42 -19.01
C VAL A 119 0.97 20.31 -19.96
N SER A 120 0.46 20.57 -21.17
CA SER A 120 1.14 21.42 -22.16
C SER A 120 1.33 22.86 -21.64
N ARG A 121 0.33 23.41 -20.95
CA ARG A 121 0.39 24.77 -20.35
C ARG A 121 1.37 24.85 -19.15
N LYS A 122 1.60 23.76 -18.47
CA LYS A 122 2.50 23.68 -17.30
C LYS A 122 3.92 23.25 -17.66
N GLY A 123 4.32 23.31 -18.94
CA GLY A 123 5.67 23.04 -19.42
C GLY A 123 5.94 21.59 -19.84
N GLY A 124 4.88 20.79 -20.00
CA GLY A 124 5.00 19.40 -20.43
C GLY A 124 5.43 18.43 -19.33
N VAL A 125 5.48 17.16 -19.69
CA VAL A 125 6.01 16.05 -18.88
C VAL A 125 6.84 15.18 -19.81
N GLU A 126 8.07 14.86 -19.42
CA GLU A 126 8.84 13.79 -20.02
C GLU A 126 8.33 12.48 -19.42
N LEU A 127 7.76 11.64 -20.26
CA LEU A 127 7.19 10.36 -19.84
C LEU A 127 8.29 9.31 -19.79
N ILE A 128 8.50 8.70 -18.61
CA ILE A 128 9.42 7.59 -18.44
C ILE A 128 8.58 6.31 -18.32
N PRO A 129 8.86 5.28 -19.14
CA PRO A 129 8.17 4.00 -19.02
C PRO A 129 8.30 3.41 -17.62
N GLY A 130 7.21 2.81 -17.11
CA GLY A 130 7.18 2.19 -15.79
C GLY A 130 5.83 2.29 -15.12
N TYR A 131 5.81 1.96 -13.84
CA TYR A 131 4.60 1.90 -13.03
C TYR A 131 4.51 3.11 -12.12
N TYR A 132 3.36 3.75 -12.11
CA TYR A 132 3.05 4.93 -11.32
C TYR A 132 1.88 4.64 -10.39
N THR A 133 1.93 5.11 -9.16
CA THR A 133 0.80 5.04 -8.22
C THR A 133 0.06 6.36 -8.23
N ILE A 134 -1.12 6.39 -8.81
CA ILE A 134 -1.94 7.59 -9.03
C ILE A 134 -3.29 7.41 -8.32
N ALA A 135 -3.74 8.43 -7.60
CA ALA A 135 -5.08 8.45 -7.07
C ALA A 135 -6.06 8.98 -8.11
N PRO A 136 -7.10 8.21 -8.48
CA PRO A 136 -8.16 8.70 -9.36
C PRO A 136 -8.84 9.93 -8.78
N LYS A 137 -9.29 10.84 -9.66
CA LYS A 137 -9.96 12.08 -9.28
C LYS A 137 -9.14 13.02 -8.38
N ASP A 138 -7.82 12.84 -8.33
CA ASP A 138 -6.93 13.81 -7.68
C ASP A 138 -6.77 15.06 -8.57
N HIS A 139 -6.30 16.15 -7.98
CA HIS A 139 -5.99 17.36 -8.73
C HIS A 139 -5.00 17.06 -9.86
N MET A 140 -5.28 17.52 -11.09
CA MET A 140 -4.45 17.24 -12.28
C MET A 140 -2.98 17.61 -12.08
N GLY A 141 -2.68 18.61 -11.26
CA GLY A 141 -1.31 18.99 -10.89
C GLY A 141 -0.59 17.92 -10.10
N ASN A 142 -1.28 17.21 -9.20
CA ASN A 142 -0.72 16.10 -8.44
C ASN A 142 -0.44 14.90 -9.35
N ILE A 143 -1.39 14.57 -10.24
CA ILE A 143 -1.21 13.51 -11.24
C ILE A 143 -0.02 13.83 -12.14
N MET A 144 0.08 15.07 -12.62
CA MET A 144 1.25 15.52 -13.40
C MET A 144 2.55 15.43 -12.61
N ALA A 145 2.56 15.76 -11.32
CA ALA A 145 3.74 15.67 -10.46
C ALA A 145 4.21 14.22 -10.30
N VAL A 146 3.26 13.28 -10.12
CA VAL A 146 3.56 11.85 -10.08
C VAL A 146 4.20 11.40 -11.40
N LEU A 147 3.64 11.77 -12.55
CA LEU A 147 4.18 11.40 -13.87
C LEU A 147 5.55 12.03 -14.17
N LYS A 148 5.91 13.14 -13.52
CA LYS A 148 7.24 13.77 -13.60
C LYS A 148 8.30 13.06 -12.77
N THR A 149 7.90 12.27 -11.79
CA THR A 149 8.82 11.56 -10.90
C THR A 149 9.18 10.22 -11.55
N PRO A 150 10.46 9.97 -11.89
CA PRO A 150 10.85 8.70 -12.49
C PRO A 150 10.43 7.51 -11.60
N PRO A 151 9.91 6.42 -12.17
CA PRO A 151 9.50 5.23 -11.41
C PRO A 151 10.61 4.66 -10.53
N ALA A 152 11.86 4.67 -11.02
CA ALA A 152 13.03 4.22 -10.26
C ALA A 152 13.34 5.11 -9.03
N ALA A 153 12.89 6.36 -9.02
CA ALA A 153 13.02 7.26 -7.88
C ALA A 153 11.90 7.11 -6.85
N THR A 154 10.86 6.35 -7.17
CA THR A 154 9.77 6.02 -6.24
C THR A 154 9.96 4.62 -5.69
N TYR A 155 9.67 4.42 -4.41
CA TYR A 155 9.69 3.09 -3.79
C TYR A 155 8.57 2.94 -2.78
N GLN A 156 8.17 1.68 -2.59
CA GLN A 156 7.25 1.28 -1.53
C GLN A 156 8.00 0.39 -0.54
N LYS A 157 7.82 0.64 0.75
CA LYS A 157 8.38 -0.23 1.78
C LYS A 157 7.47 -1.43 2.00
N VAL A 158 8.02 -2.61 1.76
CA VAL A 158 7.34 -3.88 1.99
C VAL A 158 8.10 -4.66 3.04
N THR A 159 7.46 -4.94 4.18
CA THR A 159 8.01 -5.79 5.23
C THR A 159 7.45 -7.19 5.06
N PHE A 160 8.35 -8.16 4.89
CA PHE A 160 8.04 -9.58 4.92
C PHE A 160 8.39 -10.12 6.30
N PRO A 161 7.41 -10.51 7.11
CA PRO A 161 7.66 -11.13 8.42
C PRO A 161 8.45 -12.44 8.32
N GLU A 162 9.23 -12.73 9.35
CA GLU A 162 9.88 -14.02 9.51
C GLU A 162 8.84 -15.14 9.59
N GLY A 163 9.17 -16.31 9.08
CA GLY A 163 8.27 -17.46 9.06
C GLY A 163 7.17 -17.42 7.99
N TYR A 164 7.16 -16.42 7.09
CA TYR A 164 6.25 -16.41 5.93
C TYR A 164 6.69 -17.44 4.89
N THR A 165 5.71 -18.09 4.27
CA THR A 165 5.90 -18.89 3.05
C THR A 165 5.99 -17.99 1.82
N ILE A 166 6.48 -18.53 0.69
CA ILE A 166 6.46 -17.81 -0.61
C ILE A 166 5.06 -17.30 -0.95
N ALA A 167 4.02 -18.09 -0.72
CA ALA A 167 2.63 -17.69 -0.99
C ALA A 167 2.21 -16.49 -0.14
N GLN A 168 2.55 -16.49 1.16
CA GLN A 168 2.27 -15.38 2.06
C GLN A 168 3.07 -14.12 1.69
N MET A 169 4.33 -14.29 1.26
CA MET A 169 5.15 -13.18 0.76
C MET A 169 4.54 -12.57 -0.51
N GLY A 170 4.07 -13.41 -1.46
CA GLY A 170 3.41 -12.95 -2.68
C GLY A 170 2.14 -12.15 -2.37
N THR A 171 1.27 -12.66 -1.50
CA THR A 171 0.08 -11.94 -1.03
C THR A 171 0.46 -10.58 -0.40
N ARG A 172 1.46 -10.59 0.48
CA ARG A 172 1.94 -9.37 1.14
C ARG A 172 2.49 -8.35 0.17
N LEU A 173 3.23 -8.80 -0.86
CA LEU A 173 3.75 -7.94 -1.92
C LEU A 173 2.62 -7.27 -2.69
N ALA A 174 1.64 -8.04 -3.16
CA ALA A 174 0.49 -7.53 -3.91
C ALA A 174 -0.34 -6.53 -3.10
N GLU A 175 -0.58 -6.78 -1.81
CA GLU A 175 -1.28 -5.85 -0.92
C GLU A 175 -0.56 -4.50 -0.76
N LYS A 176 0.77 -4.49 -0.79
CA LYS A 176 1.57 -3.30 -0.51
C LYS A 176 2.00 -2.52 -1.74
N THR A 177 2.05 -3.16 -2.90
CA THR A 177 2.58 -2.52 -4.12
C THR A 177 1.52 -2.13 -5.14
N LEU A 178 0.27 -2.61 -5.02
CA LEU A 178 -0.87 -2.35 -5.91
C LEU A 178 -0.66 -2.70 -7.40
N ARG A 179 0.56 -3.05 -7.80
CA ARG A 179 0.97 -3.31 -9.19
C ARG A 179 1.58 -4.68 -9.42
N LEU A 180 2.16 -5.29 -8.36
CA LEU A 180 2.77 -6.60 -8.43
C LEU A 180 1.74 -7.67 -8.07
N ASN A 181 1.82 -8.80 -8.76
CA ASN A 181 0.85 -9.88 -8.65
C ASN A 181 1.39 -11.00 -7.76
N ALA A 182 0.57 -11.48 -6.84
CA ALA A 182 0.94 -12.56 -5.92
C ALA A 182 1.28 -13.87 -6.65
N ASP A 183 0.46 -14.26 -7.62
CA ASP A 183 0.66 -15.53 -8.36
C ASP A 183 1.91 -15.47 -9.23
N GLN A 184 2.20 -14.31 -9.84
CA GLN A 184 3.43 -14.10 -10.60
C GLN A 184 4.66 -14.13 -9.69
N PHE A 185 4.59 -13.54 -8.49
CA PHE A 185 5.68 -13.65 -7.51
C PHE A 185 5.94 -15.12 -7.14
N VAL A 186 4.89 -15.89 -6.84
CA VAL A 186 5.00 -17.32 -6.54
C VAL A 186 5.57 -18.10 -7.74
N ALA A 187 5.13 -17.78 -8.96
CA ALA A 187 5.65 -18.40 -10.17
C ALA A 187 7.16 -18.12 -10.33
N MET A 188 7.60 -16.87 -10.17
CA MET A 188 9.02 -16.51 -10.25
C MET A 188 9.85 -17.12 -9.13
N ALA A 189 9.30 -17.29 -7.93
CA ALA A 189 9.98 -17.95 -6.81
C ALA A 189 10.11 -19.48 -7.00
N ASN A 190 9.38 -20.07 -7.96
CA ASN A 190 9.46 -21.46 -8.34
C ASN A 190 10.11 -21.67 -9.74
N ASP A 191 10.66 -20.59 -10.32
CA ASP A 191 11.33 -20.61 -11.60
C ASP A 191 12.86 -20.70 -11.44
N LEU A 192 13.51 -21.41 -12.38
CA LEU A 192 14.97 -21.59 -12.36
C LEU A 192 15.74 -20.33 -12.80
N SER A 193 15.06 -19.34 -13.37
CA SER A 193 15.69 -18.06 -13.77
C SER A 193 16.20 -17.22 -12.61
N VAL A 194 15.70 -17.48 -11.39
CA VAL A 194 16.26 -16.87 -10.17
C VAL A 194 17.19 -17.86 -9.50
N GLU A 195 18.48 -17.55 -9.52
CA GLU A 195 19.51 -18.44 -8.98
C GLU A 195 19.67 -18.27 -7.45
N SER A 196 19.97 -19.39 -6.78
CA SER A 196 20.45 -19.42 -5.40
C SER A 196 21.47 -20.54 -5.25
N PRO A 197 22.66 -20.26 -4.68
CA PRO A 197 23.67 -21.28 -4.47
C PRO A 197 23.27 -22.34 -3.44
N TYR A 198 22.25 -22.06 -2.64
CA TYR A 198 21.71 -22.99 -1.65
C TYR A 198 20.60 -23.91 -2.22
N ARG A 199 20.08 -23.60 -3.42
CA ARG A 199 19.06 -24.44 -4.05
C ARG A 199 19.71 -25.71 -4.66
N PRO A 200 19.31 -26.91 -4.20
CA PRO A 200 19.85 -28.15 -4.75
C PRO A 200 19.45 -28.35 -6.21
N GLU A 201 20.26 -29.11 -6.94
CA GLU A 201 19.92 -29.54 -8.28
C GLU A 201 18.58 -30.33 -8.30
N GLY A 202 17.72 -30.02 -9.27
CA GLY A 202 16.38 -30.60 -9.40
C GLY A 202 15.30 -29.95 -8.54
N GLN A 203 15.65 -29.04 -7.60
CA GLN A 203 14.68 -28.27 -6.83
C GLN A 203 14.33 -26.98 -7.57
N THR A 204 13.05 -26.74 -7.82
CA THR A 204 12.59 -25.51 -8.47
C THR A 204 12.25 -24.39 -7.47
N SER A 205 11.71 -24.74 -6.30
CA SER A 205 11.23 -23.79 -5.32
C SER A 205 12.35 -23.09 -4.56
N LEU A 206 12.17 -21.79 -4.31
CA LEU A 206 13.00 -20.99 -3.40
C LEU A 206 12.37 -20.90 -1.99
N GLU A 207 11.46 -21.80 -1.61
CA GLU A 207 10.92 -21.82 -0.25
C GLU A 207 12.04 -21.96 0.79
N GLY A 208 12.05 -21.05 1.76
CA GLY A 208 13.12 -20.94 2.75
C GLY A 208 14.40 -20.26 2.27
N LEU A 209 14.45 -19.83 1.01
CA LEU A 209 15.61 -19.19 0.38
C LEU A 209 15.38 -17.70 0.06
N LEU A 210 14.27 -17.12 0.54
CA LEU A 210 13.92 -15.69 0.41
C LEU A 210 14.00 -15.03 1.79
N PHE A 211 14.96 -14.14 2.02
CA PHE A 211 15.17 -13.58 3.35
C PHE A 211 14.04 -12.63 3.77
N PRO A 212 13.42 -12.82 4.94
CA PRO A 212 12.41 -11.92 5.48
C PRO A 212 13.08 -10.65 6.04
N ASP A 213 12.68 -9.48 5.51
CA ASP A 213 13.19 -8.17 5.92
C ASP A 213 12.23 -7.08 5.42
N THR A 214 12.58 -5.82 5.65
CA THR A 214 11.91 -4.68 5.05
C THR A 214 12.66 -4.21 3.82
N TYR A 215 12.02 -4.31 2.66
CA TYR A 215 12.59 -3.95 1.37
C TYR A 215 11.99 -2.66 0.84
N GLN A 216 12.82 -1.90 0.14
CA GLN A 216 12.38 -0.81 -0.73
C GLN A 216 12.18 -1.39 -2.13
N ILE A 217 10.94 -1.48 -2.56
CA ILE A 217 10.56 -1.97 -3.89
C ILE A 217 10.33 -0.75 -4.78
N SER A 218 11.21 -0.55 -5.76
CA SER A 218 11.10 0.61 -6.64
C SER A 218 9.98 0.45 -7.67
N GLY A 219 9.49 1.57 -8.20
CA GLY A 219 8.36 1.60 -9.12
C GLY A 219 8.59 0.90 -10.46
N ASP A 220 9.84 0.58 -10.81
CA ASP A 220 10.24 -0.11 -12.04
C ASP A 220 10.57 -1.60 -11.86
N GLN A 221 10.65 -2.10 -10.62
CA GLN A 221 10.92 -3.53 -10.37
C GLN A 221 9.72 -4.40 -10.73
N ASN A 222 9.96 -5.55 -11.35
CA ASN A 222 8.98 -6.62 -11.53
C ASN A 222 9.13 -7.72 -10.46
N GLU A 223 8.25 -8.71 -10.47
CA GLU A 223 8.20 -9.80 -9.49
C GLU A 223 9.51 -10.61 -9.46
N GLN A 224 10.09 -10.92 -10.63
CA GLN A 224 11.36 -11.64 -10.73
C GLN A 224 12.49 -10.88 -10.05
N GLN A 225 12.58 -9.58 -10.27
CA GLN A 225 13.60 -8.72 -9.65
C GLN A 225 13.44 -8.64 -8.13
N VAL A 226 12.20 -8.62 -7.65
CA VAL A 226 11.91 -8.67 -6.20
C VAL A 226 12.35 -10.02 -5.63
N VAL A 227 11.94 -11.14 -6.23
CA VAL A 227 12.36 -12.48 -5.78
C VAL A 227 13.89 -12.59 -5.76
N GLN A 228 14.58 -12.10 -6.81
CA GLN A 228 16.03 -12.08 -6.87
C GLN A 228 16.67 -11.24 -5.77
N GLN A 229 16.06 -10.12 -5.41
CA GLN A 229 16.52 -9.26 -4.30
C GLN A 229 16.44 -10.00 -2.96
N LEU A 230 15.31 -10.68 -2.69
CA LEU A 230 15.11 -11.46 -1.47
C LEU A 230 16.07 -12.66 -1.40
N ALA A 231 16.25 -13.36 -2.51
CA ALA A 231 17.18 -14.50 -2.60
C ALA A 231 18.64 -14.08 -2.38
N LYS A 232 19.10 -12.99 -2.98
CA LYS A 232 20.44 -12.42 -2.74
C LYS A 232 20.65 -12.03 -1.29
N GLN A 233 19.63 -11.47 -0.65
CA GLN A 233 19.69 -11.14 0.77
C GLN A 233 19.80 -12.39 1.64
N MET A 234 19.10 -13.48 1.33
CA MET A 234 19.25 -14.76 2.02
C MET A 234 20.68 -15.27 1.93
N VAL A 235 21.26 -15.28 0.74
CA VAL A 235 22.65 -15.69 0.52
C VAL A 235 23.59 -14.85 1.38
N ARG A 236 23.44 -13.53 1.35
CA ARG A 236 24.29 -12.62 2.14
C ARG A 236 24.19 -12.90 3.64
N VAL A 237 22.97 -13.03 4.17
CA VAL A 237 22.77 -13.24 5.60
C VAL A 237 23.27 -14.62 6.01
N ALA A 238 22.87 -15.66 5.30
CA ALA A 238 23.24 -17.03 5.63
C ALA A 238 24.77 -17.24 5.57
N SER A 239 25.43 -16.68 4.57
CA SER A 239 26.90 -16.70 4.47
C SER A 239 27.57 -15.97 5.65
N GLN A 240 27.04 -14.80 6.06
CA GLN A 240 27.54 -14.08 7.25
C GLN A 240 27.43 -14.91 8.53
N GLU A 241 26.39 -15.74 8.66
CA GLU A 241 26.21 -16.64 9.80
C GLU A 241 26.97 -17.98 9.65
N GLY A 242 27.76 -18.10 8.58
CA GLY A 242 28.66 -19.24 8.37
C GLY A 242 27.98 -20.53 7.93
N ILE A 243 26.82 -20.42 7.25
CA ILE A 243 26.08 -21.58 6.73
C ILE A 243 26.85 -22.31 5.62
N ASP A 244 27.75 -21.62 4.92
CA ASP A 244 28.60 -22.17 3.88
C ASP A 244 29.50 -23.30 4.40
N ASP A 245 29.90 -23.22 5.67
CA ASP A 245 30.73 -24.21 6.34
C ASP A 245 29.90 -25.31 7.05
N SER A 246 28.59 -25.32 6.90
CA SER A 246 27.68 -26.20 7.67
C SER A 246 27.98 -27.69 7.47
N GLN A 247 28.44 -28.10 6.27
CA GLN A 247 28.83 -29.48 6.03
C GLN A 247 30.02 -29.91 6.94
N ALA A 248 30.95 -29.04 7.18
CA ALA A 248 32.10 -29.32 8.06
C ALA A 248 31.72 -29.20 9.55
N LYS A 249 30.83 -28.26 9.91
CA LYS A 249 30.46 -27.97 11.30
C LYS A 249 29.44 -28.95 11.85
N VAL A 250 28.41 -29.28 11.09
CA VAL A 250 27.26 -30.08 11.55
C VAL A 250 26.90 -31.26 10.64
N GLY A 251 27.71 -31.54 9.60
CA GLY A 251 27.52 -32.69 8.70
C GLY A 251 26.33 -32.56 7.76
N LEU A 252 25.75 -31.37 7.59
CA LEU A 252 24.61 -31.11 6.74
C LEU A 252 24.92 -30.03 5.71
N SER A 253 24.36 -30.18 4.50
CA SER A 253 24.48 -29.14 3.47
C SER A 253 23.77 -27.86 3.89
N PRO A 254 24.17 -26.68 3.36
CA PRO A 254 23.50 -25.40 3.60
C PRO A 254 21.97 -25.47 3.48
N TYR A 255 21.47 -26.13 2.42
CA TYR A 255 20.02 -26.29 2.22
C TYR A 255 19.34 -27.06 3.34
N LYS A 256 19.96 -28.15 3.84
CA LYS A 256 19.40 -28.94 4.94
C LYS A 256 19.37 -28.13 6.24
N VAL A 257 20.38 -27.29 6.47
CA VAL A 257 20.37 -26.36 7.62
C VAL A 257 19.24 -25.33 7.50
N LEU A 258 18.97 -24.81 6.30
CA LEU A 258 17.83 -23.90 6.07
C LEU A 258 16.48 -24.61 6.26
N ILE A 259 16.37 -25.91 5.93
CA ILE A 259 15.17 -26.68 6.29
C ILE A 259 15.00 -26.71 7.81
N ILE A 260 16.05 -27.00 8.58
CA ILE A 260 16.01 -27.00 10.03
C ILE A 260 15.65 -25.61 10.57
N ALA A 261 16.30 -24.55 10.05
CA ALA A 261 16.02 -23.16 10.45
C ALA A 261 14.54 -22.79 10.22
N SER A 262 13.93 -23.25 9.13
CA SER A 262 12.51 -23.00 8.84
C SER A 262 11.58 -23.70 9.85
N MET A 263 11.94 -24.88 10.32
CA MET A 263 11.19 -25.58 11.37
C MET A 263 11.35 -24.88 12.73
N ILE A 264 12.58 -24.47 13.09
CA ILE A 264 12.84 -23.70 14.31
C ILE A 264 12.03 -22.41 14.30
N GLU A 265 11.99 -21.71 13.16
CA GLU A 265 11.23 -20.45 12.99
C GLU A 265 9.74 -20.62 13.29
N ARG A 266 9.18 -21.74 12.87
CA ARG A 266 7.75 -22.02 13.04
C ARG A 266 7.37 -22.59 14.41
N GLU A 267 8.34 -23.16 15.15
CA GLU A 267 8.14 -23.76 16.48
C GLU A 267 8.48 -22.80 17.62
N ALA A 268 9.50 -21.96 17.45
CA ALA A 268 9.97 -21.09 18.53
C ALA A 268 8.98 -19.96 18.82
N LYS A 269 8.52 -19.88 20.05
CA LYS A 269 7.69 -18.76 20.53
C LYS A 269 8.52 -17.63 21.13
N VAL A 270 9.71 -17.95 21.60
CA VAL A 270 10.68 -17.00 22.17
C VAL A 270 12.09 -17.37 21.70
N ASP A 271 12.96 -16.39 21.57
CA ASP A 271 14.32 -16.60 21.06
C ASP A 271 15.14 -17.60 21.88
N ALA A 272 14.95 -17.61 23.19
CA ALA A 272 15.65 -18.52 24.10
C ALA A 272 15.38 -20.02 23.86
N ASP A 273 14.34 -20.38 23.13
CA ASP A 273 14.00 -21.75 22.82
C ASP A 273 14.58 -22.24 21.47
N ARG A 274 15.00 -21.33 20.56
CA ARG A 274 15.52 -21.69 19.24
C ARG A 274 16.65 -22.72 19.30
N ALA A 275 17.68 -22.45 20.12
CA ALA A 275 18.81 -23.36 20.28
C ALA A 275 18.43 -24.72 20.90
N LYS A 276 17.43 -24.76 21.80
CA LYS A 276 16.92 -26.00 22.39
C LYS A 276 16.15 -26.82 21.31
N ILE A 277 15.32 -26.17 20.53
CA ILE A 277 14.58 -26.80 19.42
C ILE A 277 15.56 -27.36 18.40
N ALA A 278 16.57 -26.57 18.00
CA ALA A 278 17.65 -27.04 17.12
C ALA A 278 18.29 -28.30 17.69
N ARG A 279 18.71 -28.30 18.97
CA ARG A 279 19.33 -29.47 19.61
C ARG A 279 18.44 -30.70 19.59
N VAL A 280 17.13 -30.55 19.83
CA VAL A 280 16.16 -31.66 19.74
C VAL A 280 16.08 -32.22 18.33
N ILE A 281 16.03 -31.35 17.32
CA ILE A 281 15.98 -31.76 15.91
C ILE A 281 17.23 -32.56 15.54
N TYR A 282 18.43 -32.04 15.85
CA TYR A 282 19.70 -32.72 15.56
C TYR A 282 19.79 -34.08 16.28
N ASN A 283 19.44 -34.16 17.57
CA ASN A 283 19.44 -35.40 18.31
C ASN A 283 18.50 -36.46 17.70
N ARG A 284 17.27 -36.05 17.28
CA ARG A 284 16.33 -36.96 16.63
C ARG A 284 16.81 -37.43 15.26
N LEU A 285 17.44 -36.57 14.48
CA LEU A 285 18.05 -36.93 13.19
C LEU A 285 19.18 -37.95 13.38
N GLU A 286 20.07 -37.76 14.36
CA GLU A 286 21.19 -38.63 14.65
C GLU A 286 20.73 -40.06 14.98
N ILE A 287 19.73 -40.22 15.84
CA ILE A 287 19.18 -41.53 16.23
C ILE A 287 18.07 -42.03 15.30
N LYS A 288 17.86 -41.37 14.12
CA LYS A 288 16.82 -41.69 13.12
C LYS A 288 15.40 -41.75 13.72
N MET A 289 15.11 -40.91 14.69
CA MET A 289 13.79 -40.76 15.30
C MET A 289 12.92 -39.85 14.43
N LEU A 290 11.59 -40.04 14.49
CA LEU A 290 10.63 -39.13 13.87
C LEU A 290 10.74 -37.73 14.48
N LEU A 291 10.71 -36.66 13.65
CA LEU A 291 10.84 -35.29 14.14
C LEU A 291 9.59 -34.82 14.87
N GLN A 292 8.41 -35.24 14.43
CA GLN A 292 7.11 -34.92 15.05
C GLN A 292 6.94 -33.43 15.32
N ILE A 293 7.11 -32.63 14.26
CA ILE A 293 7.00 -31.17 14.27
C ILE A 293 5.66 -30.79 13.65
N ASP A 294 4.80 -30.14 14.47
CA ASP A 294 3.45 -29.76 14.07
C ASP A 294 3.44 -28.81 12.89
N ALA A 295 4.37 -27.87 12.84
CA ALA A 295 4.47 -26.88 11.77
C ALA A 295 4.65 -27.51 10.37
N THR A 296 5.26 -28.70 10.30
CA THR A 296 5.43 -29.40 9.01
C THR A 296 4.11 -29.93 8.45
N LEU A 297 3.16 -30.30 9.33
CA LEU A 297 1.82 -30.73 8.91
C LEU A 297 0.98 -29.57 8.37
N LEU A 298 1.21 -28.37 8.90
CA LEU A 298 0.47 -27.17 8.54
C LEU A 298 0.98 -26.51 7.26
N TYR A 299 2.15 -26.91 6.78
CA TYR A 299 2.71 -26.38 5.54
C TYR A 299 1.87 -26.84 4.33
N ASN A 300 1.34 -25.90 3.58
CA ASN A 300 0.41 -26.12 2.46
C ASN A 300 -0.90 -26.85 2.82
N ALA A 301 -1.24 -26.96 4.11
CA ALA A 301 -2.51 -27.48 4.54
C ALA A 301 -3.65 -26.48 4.28
N PRO A 302 -4.87 -26.95 3.94
CA PRO A 302 -6.05 -26.11 3.94
C PRO A 302 -6.27 -25.41 5.29
N ALA A 303 -6.78 -24.19 5.28
CA ALA A 303 -6.94 -23.38 6.52
C ALA A 303 -7.94 -24.01 7.53
N ASP A 304 -8.86 -24.84 7.04
CA ASP A 304 -9.89 -25.56 7.82
C ASP A 304 -9.52 -27.02 8.08
N ALA A 305 -8.29 -27.44 7.76
CA ALA A 305 -7.89 -28.83 7.92
C ALA A 305 -7.86 -29.25 9.40
N ASP A 306 -8.51 -30.37 9.70
CA ASP A 306 -8.43 -30.98 11.03
C ASP A 306 -7.04 -31.54 11.30
N PHE A 307 -6.47 -31.19 12.45
CA PHE A 307 -5.12 -31.58 12.82
C PHE A 307 -4.93 -33.10 12.96
N ALA A 308 -5.94 -33.81 13.44
CA ALA A 308 -5.87 -35.27 13.55
C ALA A 308 -5.82 -35.93 12.16
N THR A 309 -6.56 -35.38 11.22
CA THR A 309 -6.54 -35.80 9.81
C THR A 309 -5.19 -35.53 9.17
N LEU A 310 -4.62 -34.32 9.35
CA LEU A 310 -3.28 -34.00 8.85
C LEU A 310 -2.22 -34.95 9.40
N LYS A 311 -2.28 -35.26 10.69
CA LYS A 311 -1.35 -36.18 11.35
C LYS A 311 -1.44 -37.62 10.83
N ALA A 312 -2.62 -38.05 10.40
CA ALA A 312 -2.86 -39.37 9.84
C ALA A 312 -2.58 -39.47 8.31
N THR A 313 -2.51 -38.32 7.62
CA THR A 313 -2.30 -38.29 6.17
C THR A 313 -0.82 -38.41 5.82
N ASP A 314 -0.48 -39.37 4.98
CA ASP A 314 0.90 -39.55 4.48
C ASP A 314 1.21 -38.50 3.42
N THR A 315 1.98 -37.50 3.77
CA THR A 315 2.56 -36.50 2.88
C THR A 315 4.05 -36.42 3.08
N PRO A 316 4.85 -36.00 2.10
CA PRO A 316 6.30 -35.84 2.27
C PRO A 316 6.71 -34.91 3.42
N TYR A 317 5.79 -34.05 3.87
CA TYR A 317 6.00 -33.12 4.99
C TYR A 317 5.55 -33.68 6.33
N ASN A 318 4.91 -34.86 6.37
CA ASN A 318 4.42 -35.41 7.63
C ASN A 318 5.55 -36.06 8.42
N THR A 319 6.18 -35.32 9.31
CA THR A 319 7.27 -35.74 10.19
C THR A 319 6.83 -36.66 11.35
N TYR A 320 5.54 -36.98 11.46
CA TYR A 320 4.99 -38.00 12.37
C TYR A 320 5.00 -39.39 11.74
N ILE A 321 5.11 -39.47 10.41
CA ILE A 321 5.12 -40.72 9.65
C ILE A 321 6.48 -40.91 9.00
N ASN A 322 7.03 -39.84 8.40
CA ASN A 322 8.29 -39.92 7.64
C ASN A 322 9.48 -39.50 8.51
N LYS A 323 10.54 -40.31 8.47
CA LYS A 323 11.81 -40.03 9.17
C LYS A 323 12.66 -39.06 8.35
N GLY A 324 13.44 -38.24 9.07
CA GLY A 324 14.36 -37.29 8.45
C GLY A 324 13.72 -35.91 8.24
N LEU A 325 14.41 -35.09 7.45
CA LEU A 325 13.95 -33.74 7.13
C LEU A 325 12.85 -33.79 6.06
N PRO A 326 11.88 -32.83 6.07
CA PRO A 326 10.98 -32.65 4.96
C PRO A 326 11.75 -32.28 3.67
N PRO A 327 11.14 -32.41 2.50
CA PRO A 327 11.83 -32.24 1.22
C PRO A 327 12.31 -30.79 0.97
N THR A 328 11.62 -29.81 1.55
CA THR A 328 11.96 -28.39 1.46
C THR A 328 11.82 -27.70 2.81
N PRO A 329 12.35 -26.48 2.96
CA PRO A 329 11.91 -25.60 4.03
C PRO A 329 10.39 -25.41 4.00
N ILE A 330 9.80 -25.13 5.15
CA ILE A 330 8.35 -24.92 5.32
C ILE A 330 7.98 -23.43 5.52
N ALA A 331 8.97 -22.56 5.54
CA ALA A 331 8.84 -21.12 5.65
C ALA A 331 10.19 -20.46 5.41
N ASN A 332 10.22 -19.16 5.25
CA ASN A 332 11.44 -18.37 5.12
C ASN A 332 11.92 -17.93 6.54
N PRO A 333 13.05 -18.48 7.02
CA PRO A 333 13.52 -18.24 8.38
C PRO A 333 14.19 -16.87 8.51
N GLY A 334 14.05 -16.29 9.71
CA GLY A 334 14.83 -15.12 10.12
C GLY A 334 16.25 -15.48 10.56
N ARG A 335 17.06 -14.46 10.77
CA ARG A 335 18.47 -14.58 11.18
C ARG A 335 18.65 -15.42 12.46
N ALA A 336 17.80 -15.20 13.45
CA ALA A 336 17.90 -15.89 14.73
C ALA A 336 17.74 -17.42 14.62
N SER A 337 16.87 -17.89 13.71
CA SER A 337 16.69 -19.32 13.46
C SER A 337 17.81 -19.93 12.62
N ILE A 338 18.48 -19.13 11.77
CA ILE A 338 19.67 -19.58 11.01
C ILE A 338 20.86 -19.77 11.95
N ILE A 339 21.02 -18.90 12.94
CA ILE A 339 22.11 -18.95 13.93
C ILE A 339 21.96 -20.13 14.90
N ALA A 340 20.74 -20.45 15.28
CA ALA A 340 20.42 -21.42 16.33
C ALA A 340 20.80 -22.86 15.96
#